data_60e6dbcfb2ff7403dc9b61bcf5c0996d
#
_entry.id   60e6dbcfb2ff7403dc9b61bcf5c0996d
#
_cell.length_a   1.000
_cell.length_b   1.000
_cell.length_c   1.000
_cell.angle_alpha   90.00
_cell.angle_beta   90.00
_cell.angle_gamma   90.00
#
_symmetry.space_group_name_H-M   'P 1'
#
loop_
_entity.id
_entity.type
_entity.pdbx_description
1 polymer ?
#
loop_
_entity_poly.entity_id
_entity_poly.type
_entity_poly.pdbx_seq_one_letter_code
_entity_poly.pdbx_strand_id
1 'polypeptide(L)'
;MLKRKYYSFLLLFIVSCGGGGSSSNNDAEPTPAPPVSEPAETCVSYSANTERCSLNHKGLDRYYLIYTPTTITNNDEAPVLFALHGYGSSAETHKAYTMHEPFANTNKAIVVYAQGYKLETALTSSSSHWNVGAW
;
A
#
# COMPACT_ATOMS: atom_id res chain seq x y z
N MET A 1 -34.89 -22.36 8.73
CA MET A 1 -34.30 -22.73 7.42
C MET A 1 -34.63 -21.64 6.39
N LEU A 2 -33.74 -20.72 6.11
CA LEU A 2 -33.94 -19.63 5.14
C LEU A 2 -33.11 -19.96 3.90
N LYS A 3 -33.76 -20.30 2.81
CA LYS A 3 -33.12 -20.61 1.50
C LYS A 3 -32.69 -19.29 0.85
N ARG A 4 -31.38 -19.05 0.72
CA ARG A 4 -30.82 -17.96 -0.06
C ARG A 4 -30.95 -18.28 -1.56
N LYS A 5 -31.72 -17.46 -2.30
CA LYS A 5 -31.79 -17.50 -3.76
C LYS A 5 -30.61 -16.76 -4.35
N TYR A 6 -29.80 -17.46 -5.13
CA TYR A 6 -28.75 -16.86 -5.96
C TYR A 6 -29.36 -16.36 -7.26
N TYR A 7 -29.26 -15.05 -7.51
CA TYR A 7 -29.58 -14.48 -8.81
C TYR A 7 -28.33 -14.55 -9.68
N SER A 8 -28.36 -15.43 -10.68
CA SER A 8 -27.36 -15.51 -11.74
C SER A 8 -27.56 -14.34 -12.69
N PHE A 9 -26.61 -13.40 -12.71
CA PHE A 9 -26.63 -12.26 -13.63
C PHE A 9 -25.94 -12.67 -14.93
N LEU A 10 -26.71 -12.93 -15.96
CA LEU A 10 -26.23 -13.30 -17.29
C LEU A 10 -25.79 -12.01 -18.02
N LEU A 11 -24.48 -11.79 -18.15
CA LEU A 11 -23.90 -10.69 -18.92
C LEU A 11 -23.91 -11.06 -20.42
N LEU A 12 -24.75 -10.35 -21.18
CA LEU A 12 -24.83 -10.45 -22.64
C LEU A 12 -23.70 -9.62 -23.26
N PHE A 13 -22.68 -10.25 -23.82
CA PHE A 13 -21.64 -9.58 -24.61
C PHE A 13 -22.18 -9.28 -26.02
N ILE A 14 -22.33 -7.98 -26.32
CA ILE A 14 -22.62 -7.53 -27.68
C ILE A 14 -21.28 -7.36 -28.40
N VAL A 15 -20.96 -8.27 -29.32
CA VAL A 15 -19.81 -8.13 -30.22
C VAL A 15 -20.23 -7.18 -31.35
N SER A 16 -19.72 -5.95 -31.34
CA SER A 16 -19.83 -5.01 -32.45
C SER A 16 -18.63 -5.26 -33.39
N CYS A 17 -18.91 -5.81 -34.53
CA CYS A 17 -17.96 -5.93 -35.64
C CYS A 17 -18.06 -4.65 -36.47
N GLY A 18 -16.98 -3.85 -36.50
CA GLY A 18 -16.84 -2.66 -37.34
C GLY A 18 -15.50 -2.72 -38.06
N GLY A 19 -15.55 -2.82 -39.40
CA GLY A 19 -14.43 -3.13 -40.24
C GLY A 19 -13.51 -1.99 -40.61
N GLY A 20 -12.31 -2.40 -41.11
CA GLY A 20 -11.60 -1.74 -42.20
C GLY A 20 -10.64 -0.62 -41.84
N GLY A 21 -9.32 -0.92 -41.93
CA GLY A 21 -8.25 0.08 -41.98
C GLY A 21 -6.90 -0.62 -41.89
N SER A 22 -6.34 -1.04 -43.04
CA SER A 22 -4.94 -1.45 -43.13
C SER A 22 -4.04 -0.25 -42.84
N SER A 23 -3.28 -0.33 -41.74
CA SER A 23 -2.03 0.39 -41.53
C SER A 23 -1.10 -0.60 -40.82
N SER A 24 -0.08 -1.01 -41.56
CA SER A 24 1.05 -1.79 -41.06
C SER A 24 1.89 -0.91 -40.13
N ASN A 25 1.56 -0.88 -38.87
CA ASN A 25 2.45 -0.42 -37.83
C ASN A 25 3.03 -1.67 -37.17
N ASN A 26 4.34 -1.84 -37.29
CA ASN A 26 5.12 -2.76 -36.50
C ASN A 26 5.12 -2.27 -35.05
N ASP A 27 4.03 -2.45 -34.36
CA ASP A 27 3.97 -2.28 -32.91
C ASP A 27 4.74 -3.45 -32.30
N ALA A 28 6.04 -3.22 -32.10
CA ALA A 28 6.85 -4.12 -31.29
C ALA A 28 6.18 -4.15 -29.90
N GLU A 29 5.72 -5.32 -29.52
CA GLU A 29 5.23 -5.59 -28.16
C GLU A 29 6.26 -5.05 -27.16
N PRO A 30 5.87 -4.21 -26.20
CA PRO A 30 6.82 -3.63 -25.26
C PRO A 30 7.52 -4.77 -24.53
N THR A 31 8.83 -4.88 -24.73
CA THR A 31 9.68 -5.81 -24.02
C THR A 31 9.41 -5.69 -22.53
N PRO A 32 9.08 -6.78 -21.79
CA PRO A 32 8.87 -6.72 -20.36
C PRO A 32 10.08 -6.04 -19.71
N ALA A 33 9.83 -5.01 -18.90
CA ALA A 33 10.88 -4.36 -18.15
C ALA A 33 11.61 -5.41 -17.31
N PRO A 34 12.96 -5.36 -17.19
CA PRO A 34 13.71 -6.28 -16.36
C PRO A 34 13.14 -6.24 -14.94
N PRO A 35 13.10 -7.37 -14.22
CA PRO A 35 12.57 -7.40 -12.86
C PRO A 35 13.33 -6.40 -12.01
N VAL A 36 12.60 -5.41 -11.48
CA VAL A 36 13.16 -4.46 -10.52
C VAL A 36 13.45 -5.28 -9.27
N SER A 37 14.74 -5.40 -8.90
CA SER A 37 15.10 -6.01 -7.63
C SER A 37 14.43 -5.18 -6.52
N GLU A 38 13.56 -5.82 -5.74
CA GLU A 38 12.99 -5.17 -4.56
C GLU A 38 14.11 -4.72 -3.63
N PRO A 39 14.03 -3.51 -3.06
CA PRO A 39 15.01 -3.06 -2.08
C PRO A 39 15.01 -4.02 -0.89
N ALA A 40 16.21 -4.39 -0.40
CA ALA A 40 16.34 -5.20 0.80
C ALA A 40 15.67 -4.49 1.98
N GLU A 41 14.70 -5.17 2.59
CA GLU A 41 13.98 -4.68 3.76
C GLU A 41 14.52 -5.31 5.03
N THR A 42 14.59 -4.53 6.11
CA THR A 42 15.00 -5.01 7.43
C THR A 42 13.95 -4.60 8.45
N CYS A 43 13.36 -5.58 9.13
CA CYS A 43 12.37 -5.36 10.18
C CYS A 43 12.95 -5.71 11.55
N VAL A 44 12.66 -4.88 12.55
CA VAL A 44 13.03 -5.10 13.96
C VAL A 44 11.80 -4.90 14.84
N SER A 45 11.75 -5.62 15.97
CA SER A 45 10.66 -5.46 16.93
C SER A 45 10.63 -4.02 17.47
N TYR A 46 9.44 -3.39 17.44
CA TYR A 46 9.20 -2.04 17.94
C TYR A 46 8.37 -2.05 19.23
N SER A 47 7.25 -2.76 19.23
CA SER A 47 6.37 -2.96 20.39
C SER A 47 5.57 -4.24 20.20
N ALA A 48 4.65 -4.57 21.12
CA ALA A 48 3.81 -5.76 21.00
C ALA A 48 3.12 -5.81 19.63
N ASN A 49 3.32 -6.91 18.89
CA ASN A 49 2.75 -7.16 17.56
C ASN A 49 3.06 -6.06 16.52
N THR A 50 4.08 -5.25 16.76
CA THR A 50 4.48 -4.17 15.87
C THR A 50 5.97 -4.28 15.58
N GLU A 51 6.31 -4.22 14.30
CA GLU A 51 7.68 -4.14 13.82
C GLU A 51 7.94 -2.78 13.17
N ARG A 52 9.20 -2.33 13.20
CA ARG A 52 9.69 -1.21 12.40
C ARG A 52 10.49 -1.78 11.25
N CYS A 53 9.99 -1.58 10.05
CA CYS A 53 10.63 -2.03 8.82
C CYS A 53 11.27 -0.85 8.11
N SER A 54 12.51 -1.04 7.66
CA SER A 54 13.31 -0.03 6.97
C SER A 54 13.77 -0.57 5.63
N LEU A 55 13.76 0.28 4.60
CA LEU A 55 14.23 -0.03 3.26
C LEU A 55 14.87 1.20 2.62
N ASN A 56 15.80 0.98 1.68
CA ASN A 56 16.33 2.06 0.85
C ASN A 56 15.59 2.08 -0.49
N HIS A 57 14.95 3.20 -0.82
CA HIS A 57 14.31 3.40 -2.11
C HIS A 57 14.94 4.60 -2.82
N LYS A 58 15.60 4.35 -3.94
CA LYS A 58 16.28 5.38 -4.77
C LYS A 58 17.27 6.24 -3.96
N GLY A 59 18.05 5.62 -3.08
CA GLY A 59 19.03 6.32 -2.23
C GLY A 59 18.44 7.02 -1.00
N LEU A 60 17.13 6.91 -0.77
CA LEU A 60 16.48 7.46 0.41
C LEU A 60 16.11 6.35 1.40
N ASP A 61 16.54 6.50 2.63
CA ASP A 61 16.12 5.60 3.70
C ASP A 61 14.69 5.89 4.10
N ARG A 62 13.85 4.87 3.99
CA ARG A 62 12.42 4.92 4.30
C ARG A 62 12.13 3.93 5.42
N TYR A 63 11.09 4.20 6.21
CA TYR A 63 10.60 3.22 7.16
C TYR A 63 9.09 3.33 7.36
N TYR A 64 8.55 2.31 7.96
CA TYR A 64 7.16 2.25 8.40
C TYR A 64 7.05 1.36 9.65
N LEU A 65 5.96 1.49 10.38
CA LEU A 65 5.57 0.55 11.41
C LEU A 65 4.49 -0.36 10.86
N ILE A 66 4.60 -1.66 11.12
CA ILE A 66 3.59 -2.64 10.73
C ILE A 66 3.06 -3.33 12.00
N TYR A 67 1.75 -3.24 12.20
CA TYR A 67 1.06 -3.96 13.25
C TYR A 67 0.35 -5.17 12.65
N THR A 68 0.65 -6.35 13.17
CA THR A 68 0.04 -7.61 12.74
C THR A 68 -0.67 -8.27 13.94
N PRO A 69 -2.01 -8.39 13.91
CA PRO A 69 -2.75 -9.13 14.94
C PRO A 69 -2.25 -10.55 15.09
N THR A 70 -2.19 -11.06 16.34
CA THR A 70 -1.79 -12.46 16.62
C THR A 70 -2.74 -13.50 16.03
N THR A 71 -3.92 -13.07 15.60
CA THR A 71 -4.92 -13.94 14.95
C THR A 71 -4.65 -14.14 13.46
N ILE A 72 -3.68 -13.44 12.88
CA ILE A 72 -3.24 -13.58 11.48
C ILE A 72 -2.03 -14.51 11.45
N THR A 73 -2.07 -15.51 10.58
CA THR A 73 -0.98 -16.45 10.32
C THR A 73 -0.41 -16.22 8.92
N ASN A 74 0.78 -16.77 8.63
CA ASN A 74 1.47 -16.60 7.34
C ASN A 74 0.68 -17.13 6.12
N ASN A 75 -0.39 -17.89 6.34
CA ASN A 75 -1.23 -18.45 5.29
C ASN A 75 -2.57 -17.70 5.14
N ASP A 76 -2.81 -16.66 5.94
CA ASP A 76 -4.04 -15.90 5.89
C ASP A 76 -3.92 -14.76 4.87
N GLU A 77 -4.93 -14.60 4.03
CA GLU A 77 -5.15 -13.37 3.28
C GLU A 77 -5.79 -12.34 4.21
N ALA A 78 -5.08 -11.26 4.47
CA ALA A 78 -5.53 -10.21 5.36
C ALA A 78 -5.63 -8.86 4.65
N PRO A 79 -6.69 -8.07 4.88
CA PRO A 79 -6.75 -6.70 4.38
C PRO A 79 -5.66 -5.85 5.02
N VAL A 80 -5.11 -4.89 4.25
CA VAL A 80 -4.09 -3.96 4.72
C VAL A 80 -4.67 -2.55 4.79
N LEU A 81 -4.56 -1.93 5.97
CA LEU A 81 -4.90 -0.53 6.20
C LEU A 81 -3.62 0.31 6.21
N PHE A 82 -3.48 1.23 5.25
CA PHE A 82 -2.41 2.22 5.27
C PHE A 82 -2.85 3.46 6.04
N ALA A 83 -2.15 3.78 7.13
CA ALA A 83 -2.38 4.94 7.98
C ALA A 83 -1.28 5.97 7.74
N LEU A 84 -1.65 7.13 7.18
CA LEU A 84 -0.73 8.21 6.81
C LEU A 84 -0.86 9.36 7.80
N HIS A 85 0.26 9.75 8.45
CA HIS A 85 0.27 10.85 9.42
C HIS A 85 0.06 12.22 8.74
N GLY A 86 -0.34 13.21 9.52
CA GLY A 86 -0.44 14.60 9.06
C GLY A 86 0.94 15.29 8.92
N TYR A 87 0.94 16.50 8.35
CA TYR A 87 2.14 17.31 8.19
C TYR A 87 2.88 17.51 9.52
N GLY A 88 4.20 17.33 9.50
CA GLY A 88 5.06 17.48 10.66
C GLY A 88 4.99 16.37 11.71
N SER A 89 4.13 15.36 11.53
CA SER A 89 3.99 14.22 12.44
C SER A 89 4.91 13.06 12.08
N SER A 90 4.74 11.91 12.72
CA SER A 90 5.49 10.69 12.45
C SER A 90 4.59 9.45 12.50
N ALA A 91 5.10 8.34 11.98
CA ALA A 91 4.44 7.03 12.05
C ALA A 91 4.14 6.64 13.50
N GLU A 92 5.10 6.86 14.43
CA GLU A 92 4.97 6.56 15.85
C GLU A 92 3.88 7.40 16.52
N THR A 93 3.90 8.71 16.29
CA THR A 93 2.89 9.62 16.83
C THR A 93 1.50 9.26 16.29
N HIS A 94 1.41 9.00 14.97
CA HIS A 94 0.15 8.63 14.35
C HIS A 94 -0.41 7.32 14.92
N LYS A 95 0.43 6.29 15.07
CA LYS A 95 0.05 5.02 15.72
C LYS A 95 -0.49 5.25 17.13
N ALA A 96 0.21 6.09 17.92
CA ALA A 96 -0.13 6.32 19.31
C ALA A 96 -1.50 6.97 19.52
N TYR A 97 -1.89 7.93 18.67
CA TYR A 97 -3.16 8.63 18.87
C TYR A 97 -4.35 8.03 18.09
N THR A 98 -4.12 7.34 16.97
CA THR A 98 -5.23 6.78 16.17
C THR A 98 -5.72 5.44 16.72
N MET A 99 -4.84 4.69 17.39
CA MET A 99 -5.16 3.41 18.04
C MET A 99 -5.96 2.46 17.13
N HIS A 100 -5.46 2.18 15.92
CA HIS A 100 -6.13 1.29 14.98
C HIS A 100 -6.06 -0.21 15.36
N GLU A 101 -5.29 -0.57 16.39
CA GLU A 101 -5.10 -1.97 16.81
C GLU A 101 -6.40 -2.67 17.20
N PRO A 102 -7.35 -2.06 17.95
CA PRO A 102 -8.64 -2.70 18.23
C PRO A 102 -9.43 -3.02 16.95
N PHE A 103 -9.43 -2.10 15.98
CA PHE A 103 -10.04 -2.34 14.66
C PHE A 103 -9.35 -3.49 13.94
N ALA A 104 -8.01 -3.48 13.90
CA ALA A 104 -7.19 -4.51 13.25
C ALA A 104 -7.45 -5.89 13.84
N ASN A 105 -7.51 -6.00 15.18
CA ASN A 105 -7.80 -7.25 15.89
C ASN A 105 -9.19 -7.80 15.55
N THR A 106 -10.20 -6.92 15.52
CA THR A 106 -11.58 -7.32 15.25
C THR A 106 -11.79 -7.77 13.79
N ASN A 107 -11.11 -7.08 12.86
CA ASN A 107 -11.31 -7.29 11.42
C ASN A 107 -10.22 -8.16 10.78
N LYS A 108 -9.29 -8.71 11.56
CA LYS A 108 -8.13 -9.45 11.07
C LYS A 108 -7.40 -8.68 9.96
N ALA A 109 -7.08 -7.41 10.21
CA ALA A 109 -6.42 -6.52 9.28
C ALA A 109 -5.00 -6.21 9.74
N ILE A 110 -4.06 -6.06 8.80
CA ILE A 110 -2.72 -5.54 9.05
C ILE A 110 -2.79 -4.02 8.96
N VAL A 111 -2.11 -3.29 9.86
CA VAL A 111 -2.03 -1.83 9.79
C VAL A 111 -0.59 -1.40 9.51
N VAL A 112 -0.41 -0.61 8.46
CA VAL A 112 0.88 -0.03 8.08
C VAL A 112 0.85 1.47 8.34
N TYR A 113 1.64 1.93 9.30
CA TYR A 113 1.84 3.35 9.59
C TYR A 113 3.09 3.82 8.85
N ALA A 114 2.90 4.38 7.68
CA ALA A 114 3.99 4.84 6.85
C ALA A 114 4.61 6.14 7.40
N GLN A 115 5.94 6.33 7.20
CA GLN A 115 6.64 7.56 7.53
C GLN A 115 6.86 8.41 6.29
N GLY A 116 6.33 9.64 6.32
CA GLY A 116 6.59 10.66 5.32
C GLY A 116 8.05 11.14 5.37
N TYR A 117 8.58 11.54 4.23
CA TYR A 117 9.96 12.02 4.14
C TYR A 117 10.09 13.47 4.66
N LYS A 118 11.25 13.77 5.27
CA LYS A 118 11.61 15.14 5.65
C LYS A 118 12.34 15.79 4.49
N LEU A 119 11.67 16.67 3.78
CA LEU A 119 12.31 17.48 2.76
C LEU A 119 12.77 18.79 3.39
N GLU A 120 14.07 19.02 3.42
CA GLU A 120 14.64 20.32 3.80
C GLU A 120 14.56 21.26 2.60
N THR A 121 13.68 22.24 2.70
CA THR A 121 13.61 23.34 1.74
C THR A 121 13.96 24.64 2.45
N ALA A 122 14.31 25.69 1.73
CA ALA A 122 14.57 27.02 2.28
C ALA A 122 13.35 27.60 3.05
N LEU A 123 12.16 27.05 2.84
CA LEU A 123 10.90 27.53 3.42
C LEU A 123 10.32 26.60 4.48
N THR A 124 10.77 25.35 4.56
CA THR A 124 10.25 24.36 5.49
C THR A 124 11.40 23.73 6.27
N SER A 125 11.49 24.03 7.56
CA SER A 125 12.40 23.35 8.46
C SER A 125 12.01 21.88 8.61
N SER A 126 12.73 20.97 7.95
CA SER A 126 12.76 19.50 8.12
C SER A 126 11.46 18.81 8.63
N SER A 127 10.29 19.29 8.23
CA SER A 127 9.03 18.65 8.60
C SER A 127 8.71 17.47 7.70
N SER A 128 8.29 16.35 8.30
CA SER A 128 7.86 15.18 7.55
C SER A 128 6.51 15.43 6.87
N HIS A 129 6.41 15.06 5.59
CA HIS A 129 5.22 15.26 4.79
C HIS A 129 5.12 14.23 3.65
N TRP A 130 4.02 14.27 2.94
CA TRP A 130 3.76 13.43 1.76
C TRP A 130 3.93 14.27 0.52
N ASN A 131 4.70 13.73 -0.45
CA ASN A 131 4.79 14.35 -1.76
C ASN A 131 3.55 13.99 -2.57
N VAL A 132 2.69 14.97 -2.81
CA VAL A 132 1.45 14.82 -3.59
C VAL A 132 1.59 15.26 -5.04
N GLY A 133 2.82 15.46 -5.52
CA GLY A 133 3.12 15.77 -6.93
C GLY A 133 2.82 17.20 -7.37
N ALA A 134 2.62 18.11 -6.44
CA ALA A 134 2.29 19.52 -6.71
C ALA A 134 3.48 20.48 -6.58
N TRP A 135 4.72 19.98 -6.68
CA TRP A 135 5.96 20.75 -6.48
C TRP A 135 6.86 20.72 -7.68
#